data_279598936344e3a762295a2e51f725ec
#
_entry.id   279598936344e3a762295a2e51f725ec
#
_cell.length_a   1.000
_cell.length_b   1.000
_cell.length_c   1.000
_cell.angle_alpha   90.00
_cell.angle_beta   90.00
_cell.angle_gamma   90.00
#
_symmetry.space_group_name_H-M   'P 1'
#
loop_
_entity.id
_entity.type
_entity.pdbx_description
1 polymer ?
#
loop_
_entity_poly.entity_id
_entity_poly.type
_entity_poly.pdbx_seq_one_letter_code
_entity_poly.pdbx_strand_id
1 'polypeptide(L)'
;IHDMKFPNAPHSLKMACGENPKRVYGNRGQAPSTRMGNMAGFRKAWIRAENYKKLQAEYYEKSPSARELLEPPMRDLQLDTLAGVLDGNILVQNHCYRADEMAMMIEMSHEFNYQITAFHHAVEAYKIADLLADEGICGALWADWWGFKHEAYDMVPANIAIVDQARDGTGCAIVHSDDEVGIQHLNQEAAKALIAGIRAGYDISKARAMRWITSNPAIAAGIFDQTGSIEVGKDADLVIWSGDPFSVYSIAEKVFIDGALAYDYFQDSSQPVTDFDLGILNPTSERIVQ
;
A
#
# COMPACT_ATOMS: atom_id res chain seq x y z
N ILE A 1 -11.78 15.54 -5.92
CA ILE A 1 -11.39 14.40 -5.08
C ILE A 1 -12.30 13.21 -5.37
N HIS A 2 -13.61 13.39 -5.41
CA HIS A 2 -14.54 12.28 -5.65
C HIS A 2 -14.29 11.56 -6.99
N ASP A 3 -13.93 12.30 -8.03
CA ASP A 3 -13.64 11.77 -9.38
C ASP A 3 -12.28 11.05 -9.48
N MET A 4 -11.44 11.17 -8.45
CA MET A 4 -10.13 10.50 -8.37
C MET A 4 -10.16 9.24 -7.49
N LYS A 5 -11.22 9.03 -6.74
CA LYS A 5 -11.36 7.87 -5.87
C LYS A 5 -11.84 6.68 -6.69
N PHE A 6 -11.17 5.53 -6.56
CA PHE A 6 -11.69 4.28 -7.11
C PHE A 6 -13.12 4.02 -6.59
N PRO A 7 -14.09 3.70 -7.45
CA PRO A 7 -15.49 3.52 -7.04
C PRO A 7 -15.63 2.50 -5.91
N ASN A 8 -16.40 2.84 -4.90
CA ASN A 8 -16.68 2.01 -3.72
C ASN A 8 -15.45 1.54 -2.92
N ALA A 9 -14.24 1.99 -3.24
CA ALA A 9 -13.06 1.63 -2.45
C ALA A 9 -13.22 2.09 -0.98
N PRO A 10 -12.83 1.27 0.00
CA PRO A 10 -12.81 1.68 1.39
C PRO A 10 -11.82 2.84 1.60
N HIS A 11 -12.05 3.63 2.63
CA HIS A 11 -11.03 4.58 3.07
C HIS A 11 -9.87 3.86 3.74
N SER A 12 -8.68 4.44 3.67
CA SER A 12 -7.51 3.92 4.36
C SER A 12 -6.88 5.00 5.25
N LEU A 13 -6.50 4.62 6.46
CA LEU A 13 -5.68 5.43 7.35
C LEU A 13 -4.21 5.07 7.13
N LYS A 14 -3.37 6.03 6.74
CA LYS A 14 -1.92 5.87 6.73
C LYS A 14 -1.35 6.14 8.10
N MET A 15 -0.68 5.15 8.67
CA MET A 15 0.08 5.26 9.91
C MET A 15 1.58 5.16 9.63
N ALA A 16 2.41 5.55 10.59
CA ALA A 16 3.85 5.40 10.49
C ALA A 16 4.49 5.10 11.84
N CYS A 17 5.30 4.03 11.90
CA CYS A 17 6.20 3.74 13.02
C CYS A 17 7.65 4.11 12.68
N GLY A 18 8.55 3.95 13.64
CA GLY A 18 9.98 4.00 13.44
C GLY A 18 10.59 5.39 13.36
N GLU A 19 11.60 5.49 12.52
CA GLU A 19 12.46 6.67 12.43
C GLU A 19 11.72 7.90 11.87
N ASN A 20 10.84 7.72 10.91
CA ASN A 20 10.22 8.83 10.21
C ASN A 20 9.43 9.75 11.16
N PRO A 21 8.42 9.29 11.93
CA PRO A 21 7.72 10.15 12.89
C PRO A 21 8.66 10.65 13.99
N LYS A 22 9.52 9.79 14.52
CA LYS A 22 10.49 10.14 15.56
C LYS A 22 11.42 11.29 15.14
N ARG A 23 11.98 11.23 13.93
CA ARG A 23 12.88 12.26 13.40
C ARG A 23 12.14 13.57 13.14
N VAL A 24 11.00 13.52 12.45
CA VAL A 24 10.26 14.73 12.06
C VAL A 24 9.79 15.50 13.28
N TYR A 25 9.18 14.85 14.25
CA TYR A 25 8.65 15.50 15.44
C TYR A 25 9.74 15.78 16.49
N GLY A 26 10.68 14.86 16.69
CA GLY A 26 11.81 15.02 17.60
C GLY A 26 12.68 16.21 17.26
N ASN A 27 12.96 16.44 15.97
CA ASN A 27 13.72 17.63 15.52
C ASN A 27 12.99 18.94 15.78
N ARG A 28 11.69 18.90 16.02
CA ARG A 28 10.84 20.05 16.39
C ARG A 28 10.62 20.14 17.89
N GLY A 29 11.29 19.33 18.71
CA GLY A 29 11.07 19.25 20.15
C GLY A 29 9.69 18.70 20.55
N GLN A 30 9.03 17.95 19.68
CA GLN A 30 7.70 17.39 19.86
C GLN A 30 7.75 15.86 19.99
N ALA A 31 6.73 15.27 20.61
CA ALA A 31 6.54 13.83 20.62
C ALA A 31 5.87 13.36 19.29
N PRO A 32 6.25 12.16 18.77
CA PRO A 32 7.22 11.23 19.35
C PRO A 32 8.67 11.62 19.00
N SER A 33 9.60 11.41 19.96
CA SER A 33 11.05 11.56 19.74
C SER A 33 11.82 10.26 19.97
N THR A 34 11.13 9.21 20.41
CA THR A 34 11.64 7.87 20.65
C THR A 34 10.67 6.80 20.11
N ARG A 35 11.15 5.56 19.91
CA ARG A 35 10.28 4.44 19.54
C ARG A 35 9.22 4.15 20.62
N MET A 36 9.60 4.16 21.89
CA MET A 36 8.65 4.02 23.00
C MET A 36 7.59 5.12 22.97
N GLY A 37 8.00 6.38 22.72
CA GLY A 37 7.09 7.50 22.57
C GLY A 37 6.12 7.34 21.40
N ASN A 38 6.55 6.70 20.32
CA ASN A 38 5.71 6.36 19.18
C ASN A 38 4.59 5.40 19.60
N MET A 39 4.94 4.28 20.24
CA MET A 39 3.97 3.29 20.73
C MET A 39 3.01 3.89 21.78
N ALA A 40 3.53 4.69 22.70
CA ALA A 40 2.70 5.40 23.68
C ALA A 40 1.73 6.39 23.03
N GLY A 41 2.17 7.06 21.95
CA GLY A 41 1.34 7.98 21.16
C GLY A 41 0.17 7.27 20.47
N PHE A 42 0.43 6.11 19.86
CA PHE A 42 -0.60 5.29 19.24
C PHE A 42 -1.62 4.80 20.27
N ARG A 43 -1.19 4.21 21.39
CA ARG A 43 -2.11 3.77 22.44
C ARG A 43 -2.98 4.91 22.96
N LYS A 44 -2.38 6.08 23.18
CA LYS A 44 -3.14 7.27 23.59
C LYS A 44 -4.20 7.67 22.57
N ALA A 45 -3.90 7.55 21.27
CA ALA A 45 -4.84 7.87 20.21
C ALA A 45 -6.00 6.85 20.17
N TRP A 46 -5.71 5.56 20.29
CA TRP A 46 -6.72 4.51 20.31
C TRP A 46 -7.63 4.59 21.54
N ILE A 47 -7.07 4.79 22.75
CA ILE A 47 -7.87 5.01 23.98
C ILE A 47 -8.83 6.19 23.82
N ARG A 48 -8.37 7.29 23.20
CA ARG A 48 -9.23 8.43 22.91
C ARG A 48 -10.34 8.09 21.93
N ALA A 49 -10.04 7.31 20.91
CA ALA A 49 -11.02 6.87 19.93
C ALA A 49 -12.09 5.96 20.54
N GLU A 50 -11.71 5.00 21.39
CA GLU A 50 -12.65 4.15 22.12
C GLU A 50 -13.58 4.97 23.02
N ASN A 51 -13.03 5.91 23.79
CA ASN A 51 -13.82 6.80 24.62
C ASN A 51 -14.76 7.68 23.79
N TYR A 52 -14.31 8.17 22.66
CA TYR A 52 -15.12 8.95 21.73
C TYR A 52 -16.29 8.11 21.19
N LYS A 53 -16.03 6.90 20.70
CA LYS A 53 -17.08 5.96 20.25
C LYS A 53 -18.11 5.71 21.35
N LYS A 54 -17.66 5.45 22.57
CA LYS A 54 -18.54 5.22 23.73
C LYS A 54 -19.45 6.41 23.99
N LEU A 55 -18.92 7.64 24.04
CA LEU A 55 -19.71 8.85 24.25
C LEU A 55 -20.73 9.09 23.13
N GLN A 56 -20.34 8.84 21.86
CA GLN A 56 -21.25 8.94 20.73
C GLN A 56 -22.38 7.91 20.84
N ALA A 57 -22.06 6.65 21.12
CA ALA A 57 -23.04 5.59 21.29
C ALA A 57 -24.02 5.89 22.43
N GLU A 58 -23.52 6.27 23.61
CA GLU A 58 -24.35 6.62 24.79
C GLU A 58 -25.33 7.77 24.51
N TYR A 59 -24.94 8.71 23.64
CA TYR A 59 -25.84 9.80 23.24
C TYR A 59 -26.90 9.34 22.25
N TYR A 60 -26.49 8.61 21.18
CA TYR A 60 -27.39 8.22 20.09
C TYR A 60 -28.34 7.07 20.47
N GLU A 61 -28.02 6.27 21.47
CA GLU A 61 -28.90 5.24 22.03
C GLU A 61 -30.08 5.83 22.82
N LYS A 62 -29.99 7.11 23.29
CA LYS A 62 -31.10 7.76 23.97
C LYS A 62 -32.24 8.07 23.02
N SER A 63 -33.48 8.10 23.57
CA SER A 63 -34.65 8.52 22.82
C SER A 63 -34.52 9.97 22.31
N PRO A 64 -35.19 10.34 21.20
CA PRO A 64 -35.16 11.71 20.72
C PRO A 64 -35.47 12.77 21.79
N SER A 65 -36.51 12.53 22.61
CA SER A 65 -36.90 13.43 23.69
C SER A 65 -35.85 13.56 24.80
N ALA A 66 -35.09 12.48 25.06
CA ALA A 66 -33.99 12.57 26.05
C ALA A 66 -32.78 13.31 25.46
N ARG A 67 -32.52 13.20 24.15
CA ARG A 67 -31.44 13.93 23.48
C ARG A 67 -31.69 15.44 23.40
N GLU A 68 -32.95 15.88 23.30
CA GLU A 68 -33.31 17.30 23.30
C GLU A 68 -32.88 18.03 24.60
N LEU A 69 -32.69 17.28 25.69
CA LEU A 69 -32.27 17.82 27.01
C LEU A 69 -30.75 17.75 27.22
N LEU A 70 -29.98 17.27 26.25
CA LEU A 70 -28.55 17.02 26.36
C LEU A 70 -27.81 17.76 25.25
N GLU A 71 -26.58 18.20 25.55
CA GLU A 71 -25.68 18.66 24.52
C GLU A 71 -25.13 17.44 23.73
N PRO A 72 -25.13 17.49 22.39
CA PRO A 72 -24.52 16.43 21.59
C PRO A 72 -23.01 16.39 21.85
N PRO A 73 -22.37 15.19 21.82
CA PRO A 73 -20.94 15.08 21.95
C PRO A 73 -20.24 15.88 20.82
N MET A 74 -19.24 16.65 21.20
CA MET A 74 -18.48 17.45 20.24
C MET A 74 -17.82 16.55 19.20
N ARG A 75 -17.99 16.88 17.93
CA ARG A 75 -17.39 16.16 16.82
C ARG A 75 -15.88 16.44 16.73
N ASP A 76 -15.08 15.39 16.63
CA ASP A 76 -13.64 15.44 16.40
C ASP A 76 -13.30 14.62 15.16
N LEU A 77 -12.88 15.28 14.06
CA LEU A 77 -12.60 14.62 12.78
C LEU A 77 -11.44 13.62 12.84
N GLN A 78 -10.49 13.81 13.74
CA GLN A 78 -9.42 12.84 13.96
C GLN A 78 -9.97 11.58 14.63
N LEU A 79 -10.80 11.76 15.65
CA LEU A 79 -11.42 10.65 16.36
C LEU A 79 -12.49 9.95 15.51
N ASP A 80 -13.21 10.67 14.62
CA ASP A 80 -14.11 10.06 13.62
C ASP A 80 -13.34 9.05 12.75
N THR A 81 -12.16 9.43 12.26
CA THR A 81 -11.32 8.54 11.44
C THR A 81 -10.84 7.32 12.22
N LEU A 82 -10.34 7.53 13.44
CA LEU A 82 -9.87 6.43 14.30
C LEU A 82 -11.02 5.51 14.72
N ALA A 83 -12.20 6.09 15.02
CA ALA A 83 -13.42 5.32 15.30
C ALA A 83 -13.81 4.46 14.09
N GLY A 84 -13.73 5.00 12.87
CA GLY A 84 -13.99 4.26 11.65
C GLY A 84 -13.02 3.08 11.43
N VAL A 85 -11.77 3.18 11.89
CA VAL A 85 -10.82 2.05 11.93
C VAL A 85 -11.28 1.00 12.94
N LEU A 86 -11.65 1.40 14.16
CA LEU A 86 -12.15 0.50 15.21
C LEU A 86 -13.50 -0.16 14.86
N ASP A 87 -14.24 0.41 13.91
CA ASP A 87 -15.49 -0.16 13.36
C ASP A 87 -15.23 -1.06 12.14
N GLY A 88 -13.97 -1.17 11.67
CA GLY A 88 -13.61 -1.94 10.48
C GLY A 88 -13.98 -1.27 9.14
N ASN A 89 -14.44 -0.01 9.17
CA ASN A 89 -14.85 0.74 7.97
C ASN A 89 -13.68 1.43 7.26
N ILE A 90 -12.55 1.57 7.93
CA ILE A 90 -11.33 2.22 7.41
C ILE A 90 -10.18 1.24 7.56
N LEU A 91 -9.51 0.94 6.44
CA LEU A 91 -8.34 0.06 6.41
C LEU A 91 -7.11 0.76 7.02
N VAL A 92 -6.16 -0.02 7.55
CA VAL A 92 -4.90 0.51 8.05
C VAL A 92 -3.74 0.11 7.14
N GLN A 93 -3.05 1.13 6.62
CA GLN A 93 -1.83 1.03 5.82
C GLN A 93 -0.67 1.62 6.63
N ASN A 94 0.23 0.78 7.14
CA ASN A 94 1.23 1.21 8.12
C ASN A 94 2.65 1.20 7.56
N HIS A 95 3.29 2.37 7.48
CA HIS A 95 4.72 2.49 7.20
C HIS A 95 5.53 1.95 8.38
N CYS A 96 6.37 0.93 8.16
CA CYS A 96 7.24 0.36 9.18
C CYS A 96 8.37 -0.44 8.54
N TYR A 97 9.63 -0.24 8.95
CA TYR A 97 10.78 -0.94 8.39
C TYR A 97 11.17 -2.18 9.17
N ARG A 98 11.17 -2.09 10.51
CA ARG A 98 11.75 -3.08 11.41
C ARG A 98 10.76 -4.15 11.82
N ALA A 99 11.24 -5.38 11.93
CA ALA A 99 10.44 -6.52 12.35
C ALA A 99 9.88 -6.37 13.77
N ASP A 100 10.68 -5.87 14.71
CA ASP A 100 10.25 -5.67 16.10
C ASP A 100 9.14 -4.62 16.23
N GLU A 101 9.21 -3.55 15.44
CA GLU A 101 8.16 -2.53 15.45
C GLU A 101 6.88 -3.00 14.74
N MET A 102 7.00 -3.75 13.65
CA MET A 102 5.85 -4.38 12.99
C MET A 102 5.13 -5.35 13.94
N ALA A 103 5.87 -6.20 14.64
CA ALA A 103 5.29 -7.12 15.63
C ALA A 103 4.56 -6.37 16.76
N MET A 104 5.14 -5.29 17.30
CA MET A 104 4.47 -4.44 18.30
C MET A 104 3.21 -3.76 17.76
N MET A 105 3.18 -3.40 16.47
CA MET A 105 1.97 -2.83 15.84
C MET A 105 0.87 -3.88 15.68
N ILE A 106 1.24 -5.13 15.39
CA ILE A 106 0.30 -6.27 15.35
C ILE A 106 -0.28 -6.52 16.75
N GLU A 107 0.56 -6.59 17.79
CA GLU A 107 0.08 -6.71 19.18
C GLU A 107 -0.87 -5.57 19.56
N MET A 108 -0.57 -4.35 19.15
CA MET A 108 -1.44 -3.20 19.37
C MET A 108 -2.77 -3.33 18.61
N SER A 109 -2.75 -3.87 17.40
CA SER A 109 -4.00 -4.11 16.64
C SER A 109 -4.91 -5.10 17.35
N HIS A 110 -4.34 -6.12 18.00
CA HIS A 110 -5.09 -7.04 18.86
C HIS A 110 -5.61 -6.37 20.13
N GLU A 111 -4.78 -5.51 20.78
CA GLU A 111 -5.16 -4.76 21.99
C GLU A 111 -6.41 -3.89 21.77
N PHE A 112 -6.53 -3.26 20.60
CA PHE A 112 -7.61 -2.32 20.25
C PHE A 112 -8.60 -2.89 19.21
N ASN A 113 -8.47 -4.16 18.86
CA ASN A 113 -9.36 -4.86 17.94
C ASN A 113 -9.55 -4.15 16.59
N TYR A 114 -8.43 -3.77 15.93
CA TYR A 114 -8.43 -3.29 14.56
C TYR A 114 -7.52 -4.15 13.69
N GLN A 115 -7.66 -4.07 12.37
CA GLN A 115 -6.87 -4.85 11.43
C GLN A 115 -5.90 -3.96 10.65
N ILE A 116 -4.63 -4.38 10.56
CA ILE A 116 -3.64 -3.83 9.64
C ILE A 116 -3.75 -4.60 8.33
N THR A 117 -3.92 -3.92 7.19
CA THR A 117 -4.00 -4.58 5.89
C THR A 117 -2.65 -4.71 5.20
N ALA A 118 -1.75 -3.73 5.41
CA ALA A 118 -0.39 -3.83 4.87
C ALA A 118 0.63 -3.03 5.68
N PHE A 119 1.86 -3.58 5.76
CA PHE A 119 3.05 -2.83 6.11
C PHE A 119 3.79 -2.38 4.85
N HIS A 120 4.15 -1.11 4.82
CA HIS A 120 4.87 -0.48 3.71
C HIS A 120 6.35 -0.36 4.01
N HIS A 121 7.16 -0.54 2.98
CA HIS A 121 8.62 -0.51 2.99
C HIS A 121 9.27 -1.69 3.73
N ALA A 122 8.66 -2.22 4.69
CA ALA A 122 8.90 -3.41 5.54
C ALA A 122 10.17 -4.23 5.18
N VAL A 123 11.35 -3.57 5.20
CA VAL A 123 12.62 -4.19 4.76
C VAL A 123 13.01 -5.41 5.57
N GLU A 124 12.53 -5.52 6.81
CA GLU A 124 12.74 -6.67 7.68
C GLU A 124 11.53 -7.63 7.74
N ALA A 125 10.56 -7.52 6.82
CA ALA A 125 9.38 -8.39 6.82
C ALA A 125 9.73 -9.88 6.74
N TYR A 126 10.81 -10.23 6.06
CA TYR A 126 11.30 -11.60 5.98
C TYR A 126 11.55 -12.26 7.34
N LYS A 127 11.87 -11.49 8.40
CA LYS A 127 12.10 -12.00 9.75
C LYS A 127 10.82 -12.44 10.46
N ILE A 128 9.67 -11.90 10.05
CA ILE A 128 8.34 -12.15 10.62
C ILE A 128 7.33 -12.57 9.55
N ALA A 129 7.81 -13.13 8.45
CA ALA A 129 6.97 -13.46 7.31
C ALA A 129 5.79 -14.39 7.67
N ASP A 130 6.05 -15.39 8.53
CA ASP A 130 5.02 -16.29 9.02
C ASP A 130 3.97 -15.59 9.88
N LEU A 131 4.39 -14.62 10.71
CA LEU A 131 3.45 -13.82 11.50
C LEU A 131 2.56 -12.96 10.59
N LEU A 132 3.14 -12.34 9.56
CA LEU A 132 2.37 -11.56 8.59
C LEU A 132 1.33 -12.43 7.85
N ALA A 133 1.73 -13.64 7.47
CA ALA A 133 0.83 -14.58 6.81
C ALA A 133 -0.30 -15.07 7.74
N ASP A 134 0.02 -15.39 9.00
CA ASP A 134 -0.96 -15.82 10.02
C ASP A 134 -2.00 -14.73 10.29
N GLU A 135 -1.62 -13.46 10.24
CA GLU A 135 -2.48 -12.29 10.46
C GLU A 135 -3.16 -11.79 9.17
N GLY A 136 -2.85 -12.38 8.02
CA GLY A 136 -3.40 -11.94 6.73
C GLY A 136 -2.93 -10.55 6.31
N ILE A 137 -1.76 -10.11 6.77
CA ILE A 137 -1.19 -8.78 6.50
C ILE A 137 -0.28 -8.83 5.28
N CYS A 138 -0.49 -7.94 4.33
CA CYS A 138 0.39 -7.81 3.17
C CYS A 138 1.67 -7.04 3.51
N GLY A 139 2.77 -7.42 2.88
CA GLY A 139 4.01 -6.65 2.85
C GLY A 139 4.17 -5.92 1.53
N ALA A 140 4.10 -4.58 1.52
CA ALA A 140 4.44 -3.77 0.35
C ALA A 140 5.92 -3.42 0.40
N LEU A 141 6.71 -4.08 -0.45
CA LEU A 141 8.15 -4.25 -0.30
C LEU A 141 8.90 -3.73 -1.52
N TRP A 142 10.11 -3.21 -1.32
CA TRP A 142 11.04 -2.89 -2.40
C TRP A 142 11.79 -4.13 -2.88
N ALA A 143 12.09 -4.18 -4.16
CA ALA A 143 12.90 -5.23 -4.73
C ALA A 143 14.39 -5.12 -4.31
N ASP A 144 14.93 -3.89 -4.31
CA ASP A 144 16.35 -3.65 -4.06
C ASP A 144 16.70 -2.27 -3.46
N TRP A 145 15.72 -1.54 -2.93
CA TRP A 145 15.96 -0.26 -2.25
C TRP A 145 16.32 -0.48 -0.78
N TRP A 146 17.57 -0.23 -0.44
CA TRP A 146 18.08 -0.43 0.92
C TRP A 146 19.34 0.41 1.19
N GLY A 147 19.76 0.49 2.46
CA GLY A 147 21.01 1.11 2.86
C GLY A 147 21.04 2.64 2.87
N PHE A 148 19.99 3.34 2.41
CA PHE A 148 19.92 4.80 2.37
C PHE A 148 19.66 5.42 3.75
N LYS A 149 19.26 4.65 4.72
CA LYS A 149 19.12 5.02 6.13
C LYS A 149 19.25 3.80 7.03
N HIS A 150 19.47 4.04 8.32
CA HIS A 150 19.81 2.98 9.28
C HIS A 150 18.71 1.90 9.39
N GLU A 151 17.44 2.29 9.41
CA GLU A 151 16.31 1.33 9.47
C GLU A 151 16.10 0.51 8.19
N ALA A 152 16.64 0.97 7.06
CA ALA A 152 16.59 0.27 5.78
C ALA A 152 17.88 -0.52 5.48
N TYR A 153 18.73 -0.76 6.48
CA TYR A 153 20.04 -1.37 6.27
C TYR A 153 19.99 -2.89 6.20
N ASP A 154 19.12 -3.53 6.97
CA ASP A 154 19.07 -4.99 7.12
C ASP A 154 18.03 -5.61 6.14
N MET A 155 18.19 -5.34 4.86
CA MET A 155 17.36 -5.90 3.79
C MET A 155 18.02 -7.13 3.19
N VAL A 156 17.21 -8.07 2.74
CA VAL A 156 17.64 -9.21 1.91
C VAL A 156 16.92 -9.17 0.56
N PRO A 157 17.60 -9.44 -0.58
CA PRO A 157 16.97 -9.39 -1.91
C PRO A 157 15.79 -10.35 -2.07
N ALA A 158 15.77 -11.45 -1.29
CA ALA A 158 14.70 -12.44 -1.30
C ALA A 158 13.48 -12.05 -0.41
N ASN A 159 13.46 -10.85 0.20
CA ASN A 159 12.40 -10.44 1.14
C ASN A 159 10.99 -10.68 0.59
N ILE A 160 10.72 -10.25 -0.64
CA ILE A 160 9.42 -10.43 -1.31
C ILE A 160 9.08 -11.92 -1.45
N ALA A 161 10.03 -12.72 -1.89
CA ALA A 161 9.85 -14.15 -2.07
C ALA A 161 9.60 -14.88 -0.73
N ILE A 162 10.31 -14.51 0.33
CA ILE A 162 10.14 -15.08 1.69
C ILE A 162 8.73 -14.75 2.21
N VAL A 163 8.29 -13.50 2.09
CA VAL A 163 6.95 -13.09 2.51
C VAL A 163 5.87 -13.78 1.68
N ASP A 164 6.04 -13.86 0.36
CA ASP A 164 5.09 -14.55 -0.51
C ASP A 164 4.94 -16.04 -0.21
N GLN A 165 6.05 -16.71 0.11
CA GLN A 165 6.09 -18.15 0.36
C GLN A 165 5.86 -18.55 1.83
N ALA A 166 5.68 -17.57 2.72
CA ALA A 166 5.38 -17.84 4.12
C ALA A 166 4.11 -18.72 4.27
N ARG A 167 4.10 -19.59 5.27
CA ARG A 167 2.98 -20.52 5.55
C ARG A 167 2.50 -21.25 4.28
N ASP A 168 3.42 -21.94 3.63
CA ASP A 168 3.16 -22.73 2.42
C ASP A 168 2.53 -21.91 1.27
N GLY A 169 2.96 -20.66 1.14
CA GLY A 169 2.55 -19.77 0.06
C GLY A 169 1.21 -19.05 0.30
N THR A 170 0.76 -18.92 1.54
CA THR A 170 -0.41 -18.07 1.89
C THR A 170 -0.02 -16.61 2.14
N GLY A 171 1.26 -16.29 2.15
CA GLY A 171 1.73 -14.93 2.36
C GLY A 171 1.30 -13.95 1.26
N CYS A 172 1.19 -12.67 1.63
CA CYS A 172 0.78 -11.59 0.75
C CYS A 172 1.94 -10.60 0.56
N ALA A 173 2.72 -10.77 -0.50
CA ALA A 173 3.77 -9.83 -0.89
C ALA A 173 3.30 -8.90 -2.02
N ILE A 174 3.68 -7.63 -1.93
CA ILE A 174 3.41 -6.60 -2.93
C ILE A 174 4.75 -5.96 -3.30
N VAL A 175 4.99 -5.77 -4.59
CA VAL A 175 6.11 -4.95 -5.08
C VAL A 175 5.64 -3.51 -5.17
N HIS A 176 6.37 -2.60 -4.53
CA HIS A 176 6.08 -1.17 -4.63
C HIS A 176 7.34 -0.34 -4.84
N SER A 177 7.19 0.88 -5.35
CA SER A 177 8.30 1.80 -5.60
C SER A 177 8.49 2.83 -4.50
N ASP A 178 7.41 3.43 -3.99
CA ASP A 178 7.42 4.64 -3.15
C ASP A 178 8.16 5.82 -3.82
N ASP A 179 8.13 5.85 -5.15
CA ASP A 179 8.90 6.76 -5.98
C ASP A 179 8.18 6.98 -7.32
N GLU A 180 8.11 8.23 -7.77
CA GLU A 180 7.40 8.64 -8.98
C GLU A 180 8.05 8.17 -10.28
N VAL A 181 9.36 7.89 -10.26
CA VAL A 181 10.09 7.32 -11.39
C VAL A 181 10.00 5.79 -11.36
N GLY A 182 10.25 5.20 -10.19
CA GLY A 182 10.27 3.74 -10.01
C GLY A 182 8.92 3.08 -10.28
N ILE A 183 7.79 3.77 -10.05
CA ILE A 183 6.45 3.22 -10.30
C ILE A 183 6.22 2.85 -11.77
N GLN A 184 6.90 3.51 -12.69
CA GLN A 184 6.79 3.23 -14.14
C GLN A 184 7.41 1.88 -14.53
N HIS A 185 8.18 1.26 -13.64
CA HIS A 185 8.96 0.04 -13.89
C HIS A 185 8.63 -1.09 -12.90
N LEU A 186 7.43 -1.10 -12.29
CA LEU A 186 7.06 -2.12 -11.29
C LEU A 186 7.12 -3.56 -11.82
N ASN A 187 6.87 -3.78 -13.10
CA ASN A 187 7.05 -5.08 -13.74
C ASN A 187 8.52 -5.54 -13.72
N GLN A 188 9.47 -4.62 -13.88
CA GLN A 188 10.92 -4.91 -13.81
C GLN A 188 11.36 -5.10 -12.35
N GLU A 189 10.80 -4.34 -11.40
CA GLU A 189 11.01 -4.54 -9.97
C GLU A 189 10.53 -5.94 -9.54
N ALA A 190 9.35 -6.35 -10.01
CA ALA A 190 8.84 -7.70 -9.77
C ALA A 190 9.75 -8.79 -10.39
N ALA A 191 10.31 -8.53 -11.56
CA ALA A 191 11.28 -9.44 -12.19
C ALA A 191 12.56 -9.60 -11.35
N LYS A 192 13.10 -8.50 -10.81
CA LYS A 192 14.26 -8.53 -9.90
C LYS A 192 13.97 -9.38 -8.66
N ALA A 193 12.83 -9.13 -8.02
CA ALA A 193 12.39 -9.86 -6.83
C ALA A 193 12.17 -11.36 -7.12
N LEU A 194 11.58 -11.71 -8.26
CA LEU A 194 11.39 -13.09 -8.71
C LEU A 194 12.73 -13.82 -8.83
N ILE A 195 13.69 -13.22 -9.54
CA ILE A 195 15.01 -13.82 -9.73
C ILE A 195 15.78 -13.92 -8.41
N ALA A 196 15.66 -12.95 -7.52
CA ALA A 196 16.26 -13.01 -6.18
C ALA A 196 15.68 -14.19 -5.38
N GLY A 197 14.35 -14.39 -5.43
CA GLY A 197 13.68 -15.52 -4.80
C GLY A 197 14.15 -16.89 -5.35
N ILE A 198 14.18 -17.02 -6.69
CA ILE A 198 14.67 -18.26 -7.35
C ILE A 198 16.12 -18.56 -6.95
N ARG A 199 17.01 -17.54 -6.91
CA ARG A 199 18.39 -17.70 -6.46
C ARG A 199 18.51 -18.09 -4.99
N ALA A 200 17.53 -17.71 -4.18
CA ALA A 200 17.45 -18.11 -2.76
C ALA A 200 16.85 -19.52 -2.59
N GLY A 201 16.44 -20.20 -3.66
CA GLY A 201 15.94 -21.57 -3.64
C GLY A 201 14.42 -21.70 -3.59
N TYR A 202 13.66 -20.62 -3.77
CA TYR A 202 12.20 -20.66 -3.83
C TYR A 202 11.72 -21.02 -5.24
N ASP A 203 10.76 -21.93 -5.33
CA ASP A 203 10.09 -22.27 -6.59
C ASP A 203 8.88 -21.34 -6.83
N ILE A 204 9.12 -20.26 -7.53
CA ILE A 204 8.10 -19.24 -7.80
C ILE A 204 7.89 -19.09 -9.30
N SER A 205 6.66 -19.32 -9.74
CA SER A 205 6.29 -19.09 -11.14
C SER A 205 6.11 -17.60 -11.45
N LYS A 206 6.26 -17.24 -12.74
CA LYS A 206 5.94 -15.87 -13.21
C LYS A 206 4.49 -15.48 -12.93
N ALA A 207 3.54 -16.40 -13.06
CA ALA A 207 2.15 -16.16 -12.73
C ALA A 207 1.97 -15.81 -11.23
N ARG A 208 2.74 -16.46 -10.36
CA ARG A 208 2.76 -16.12 -8.93
C ARG A 208 3.33 -14.73 -8.70
N ALA A 209 4.46 -14.41 -9.32
CA ALA A 209 5.09 -13.10 -9.21
C ALA A 209 4.21 -11.96 -9.77
N MET A 210 3.40 -12.23 -10.80
CA MET A 210 2.43 -11.26 -11.32
C MET A 210 1.43 -10.81 -10.24
N ARG A 211 1.04 -11.67 -9.32
CA ARG A 211 0.15 -11.31 -8.20
C ARG A 211 0.71 -10.20 -7.32
N TRP A 212 2.02 -10.06 -7.23
CA TRP A 212 2.67 -9.02 -6.43
C TRP A 212 2.41 -7.60 -6.92
N ILE A 213 2.02 -7.45 -8.19
CA ILE A 213 1.71 -6.16 -8.82
C ILE A 213 0.27 -6.07 -9.35
N THR A 214 -0.57 -7.08 -9.06
CA THR A 214 -1.98 -7.12 -9.50
C THR A 214 -2.91 -7.46 -8.33
N SER A 215 -3.15 -8.74 -8.06
CA SER A 215 -4.15 -9.18 -7.06
C SER A 215 -3.77 -8.80 -5.63
N ASN A 216 -2.50 -8.90 -5.25
CA ASN A 216 -2.10 -8.63 -3.87
C ASN A 216 -2.27 -7.13 -3.48
N PRO A 217 -1.87 -6.14 -4.31
CA PRO A 217 -2.22 -4.75 -4.04
C PRO A 217 -3.73 -4.49 -4.01
N ALA A 218 -4.53 -5.15 -4.86
CA ALA A 218 -5.98 -5.04 -4.82
C ALA A 218 -6.59 -5.58 -3.51
N ILE A 219 -6.05 -6.70 -2.99
CA ILE A 219 -6.41 -7.25 -1.68
C ILE A 219 -6.09 -6.24 -0.57
N ALA A 220 -4.87 -5.69 -0.54
CA ALA A 220 -4.46 -4.74 0.48
C ALA A 220 -5.24 -3.42 0.42
N ALA A 221 -5.71 -3.02 -0.76
CA ALA A 221 -6.55 -1.85 -0.97
C ALA A 221 -8.04 -2.10 -0.71
N GLY A 222 -8.45 -3.37 -0.51
CA GLY A 222 -9.85 -3.76 -0.28
C GLY A 222 -10.75 -3.63 -1.52
N ILE A 223 -10.18 -3.83 -2.72
CA ILE A 223 -10.89 -3.72 -4.00
C ILE A 223 -10.75 -4.98 -4.87
N PHE A 224 -10.29 -6.09 -4.30
CA PHE A 224 -10.01 -7.29 -5.07
C PHE A 224 -11.27 -7.94 -5.67
N ASP A 225 -12.43 -7.68 -5.11
CA ASP A 225 -13.73 -8.08 -5.68
C ASP A 225 -14.05 -7.33 -6.98
N GLN A 226 -13.42 -6.19 -7.23
CA GLN A 226 -13.68 -5.32 -8.38
C GLN A 226 -12.58 -5.43 -9.45
N THR A 227 -11.29 -5.53 -9.06
CA THR A 227 -10.14 -5.56 -9.98
C THR A 227 -8.99 -6.42 -9.44
N GLY A 228 -7.85 -6.47 -10.16
CA GLY A 228 -6.64 -7.19 -9.74
C GLY A 228 -6.52 -8.62 -10.24
N SER A 229 -7.53 -9.15 -10.93
CA SER A 229 -7.49 -10.44 -11.62
C SER A 229 -8.40 -10.44 -12.84
N ILE A 230 -8.12 -11.31 -13.82
CA ILE A 230 -8.94 -11.46 -15.03
C ILE A 230 -10.04 -12.48 -14.73
N GLU A 231 -11.20 -11.99 -14.30
CA GLU A 231 -12.36 -12.79 -13.95
C GLU A 231 -13.64 -12.13 -14.46
N VAL A 232 -14.66 -12.97 -14.78
CA VAL A 232 -15.96 -12.46 -15.22
C VAL A 232 -16.62 -11.66 -14.10
N GLY A 233 -17.03 -10.43 -14.39
CA GLY A 233 -17.67 -9.52 -13.45
C GLY A 233 -16.75 -8.51 -12.78
N LYS A 234 -15.44 -8.58 -13.04
CA LYS A 234 -14.47 -7.57 -12.61
C LYS A 234 -14.22 -6.53 -13.69
N ASP A 235 -13.71 -5.38 -13.29
CA ASP A 235 -13.31 -4.31 -14.19
C ASP A 235 -12.20 -4.82 -15.14
N ALA A 236 -12.31 -4.46 -16.40
CA ALA A 236 -11.35 -4.89 -17.41
C ALA A 236 -10.13 -3.94 -17.45
N ASP A 237 -9.37 -3.95 -16.36
CA ASP A 237 -8.06 -3.28 -16.25
C ASP A 237 -7.00 -4.21 -16.79
N LEU A 238 -6.63 -4.04 -18.07
CA LEU A 238 -5.81 -5.00 -18.80
C LEU A 238 -4.63 -4.32 -19.47
N VAL A 239 -3.50 -4.99 -19.51
CA VAL A 239 -2.33 -4.57 -20.28
C VAL A 239 -1.96 -5.67 -21.29
N ILE A 240 -1.85 -5.29 -22.56
CA ILE A 240 -1.28 -6.14 -23.61
C ILE A 240 0.19 -5.78 -23.77
N TRP A 241 1.05 -6.77 -23.59
CA TRP A 241 2.50 -6.64 -23.68
C TRP A 241 3.01 -7.20 -25.00
N SER A 242 4.09 -6.61 -25.54
CA SER A 242 4.79 -7.11 -26.75
C SER A 242 5.49 -8.46 -26.54
N GLY A 243 5.63 -8.90 -25.29
CA GLY A 243 6.29 -10.14 -24.91
C GLY A 243 6.15 -10.41 -23.42
N ASP A 244 7.16 -11.03 -22.80
CA ASP A 244 7.17 -11.32 -21.36
C ASP A 244 7.17 -10.01 -20.53
N PRO A 245 6.16 -9.76 -19.69
CA PRO A 245 6.09 -8.54 -18.87
C PRO A 245 7.32 -8.31 -17.99
N PHE A 246 8.01 -9.38 -17.59
CA PHE A 246 9.21 -9.30 -16.76
C PHE A 246 10.51 -9.06 -17.55
N SER A 247 10.42 -8.90 -18.86
CA SER A 247 11.55 -8.54 -19.70
C SER A 247 11.68 -7.03 -19.85
N VAL A 248 12.91 -6.52 -19.73
CA VAL A 248 13.22 -5.10 -20.00
C VAL A 248 13.03 -4.70 -21.47
N TYR A 249 12.88 -5.68 -22.36
CA TYR A 249 12.64 -5.46 -23.79
C TYR A 249 11.15 -5.41 -24.14
N SER A 250 10.27 -5.80 -23.22
CA SER A 250 8.82 -5.77 -23.45
C SER A 250 8.26 -4.40 -23.14
N ILE A 251 7.34 -3.96 -23.98
CA ILE A 251 6.59 -2.71 -23.83
C ILE A 251 5.11 -3.00 -23.67
N ALA A 252 4.39 -2.13 -22.97
CA ALA A 252 2.95 -2.14 -22.95
C ALA A 252 2.45 -1.62 -24.32
N GLU A 253 1.84 -2.49 -25.14
CA GLU A 253 1.30 -2.11 -26.43
C GLU A 253 -0.08 -1.44 -26.29
N LYS A 254 -0.92 -1.98 -25.39
CA LYS A 254 -2.25 -1.42 -25.12
C LYS A 254 -2.57 -1.50 -23.64
N VAL A 255 -3.24 -0.47 -23.12
CA VAL A 255 -3.75 -0.45 -21.77
C VAL A 255 -5.25 -0.16 -21.82
N PHE A 256 -6.01 -0.98 -21.14
CA PHE A 256 -7.45 -0.80 -20.94
C PHE A 256 -7.71 -0.49 -19.47
N ILE A 257 -8.59 0.47 -19.23
CA ILE A 257 -9.11 0.84 -17.90
C ILE A 257 -10.63 0.79 -17.99
N ASP A 258 -11.29 0.05 -17.12
CA ASP A 258 -12.74 -0.21 -17.18
C ASP A 258 -13.21 -0.70 -18.57
N GLY A 259 -12.36 -1.46 -19.25
CA GLY A 259 -12.62 -1.93 -20.61
C GLY A 259 -12.45 -0.88 -21.73
N ALA A 260 -12.20 0.37 -21.38
CA ALA A 260 -11.91 1.40 -22.35
C ALA A 260 -10.43 1.43 -22.72
N LEU A 261 -10.11 1.55 -24.00
CA LEU A 261 -8.73 1.70 -24.47
C LEU A 261 -8.16 3.06 -24.01
N ALA A 262 -7.31 3.04 -22.98
CA ALA A 262 -6.70 4.23 -22.40
C ALA A 262 -5.36 4.60 -23.06
N TYR A 263 -4.62 3.60 -23.56
CA TYR A 263 -3.32 3.79 -24.21
C TYR A 263 -3.17 2.80 -25.37
N ASP A 264 -2.62 3.26 -26.48
CA ASP A 264 -2.21 2.43 -27.63
C ASP A 264 -0.85 2.92 -28.15
N TYR A 265 0.17 2.09 -27.98
CA TYR A 265 1.54 2.41 -28.38
C TYR A 265 1.67 2.79 -29.87
N PHE A 266 0.82 2.21 -30.73
CA PHE A 266 0.88 2.43 -32.18
C PHE A 266 0.12 3.69 -32.63
N GLN A 267 -0.52 4.43 -31.71
CA GLN A 267 -1.17 5.71 -32.02
C GLN A 267 -0.22 6.88 -31.72
N ASP A 268 -0.05 7.77 -32.68
CA ASP A 268 0.84 8.95 -32.55
C ASP A 268 0.49 9.83 -31.34
N SER A 269 -0.79 9.95 -30.99
CA SER A 269 -1.26 10.72 -29.82
C SER A 269 -0.85 10.12 -28.48
N SER A 270 -0.48 8.84 -28.46
CA SER A 270 -0.06 8.10 -27.26
C SER A 270 1.45 8.06 -27.07
N GLN A 271 2.23 8.56 -28.03
CA GLN A 271 3.68 8.55 -27.90
C GLN A 271 4.13 9.50 -26.79
N PRO A 272 5.04 9.06 -25.89
CA PRO A 272 5.54 9.91 -24.84
C PRO A 272 6.31 11.10 -25.45
N VAL A 273 6.01 12.30 -24.95
CA VAL A 273 6.78 13.51 -25.23
C VAL A 273 7.89 13.57 -24.20
N THR A 274 9.15 13.56 -24.66
CA THR A 274 10.28 13.69 -23.74
C THR A 274 10.47 15.12 -23.27
N ASP A 275 11.07 15.34 -22.10
CA ASP A 275 11.37 16.68 -21.60
C ASP A 275 12.31 17.45 -22.53
N PHE A 276 13.09 16.74 -23.36
CA PHE A 276 13.93 17.34 -24.39
C PHE A 276 13.14 17.96 -25.54
N ASP A 277 11.93 17.49 -25.78
CA ASP A 277 11.04 17.98 -26.83
C ASP A 277 10.15 19.14 -26.34
N LEU A 278 10.07 19.36 -25.04
CA LEU A 278 9.31 20.47 -24.46
C LEU A 278 9.93 21.81 -24.87
N GLY A 279 9.25 22.54 -25.73
CA GLY A 279 9.69 23.84 -26.27
C GLY A 279 10.36 23.79 -27.65
N ILE A 280 10.62 22.58 -28.18
CA ILE A 280 11.14 22.40 -29.55
C ILE A 280 10.02 22.03 -30.53
N LEU A 281 8.90 21.55 -30.01
CA LEU A 281 7.76 21.11 -30.84
C LEU A 281 7.12 22.30 -31.54
N ASN A 282 7.48 22.46 -32.80
CA ASN A 282 6.66 23.22 -33.73
C ASN A 282 5.53 22.28 -34.20
N PRO A 283 4.25 22.56 -33.88
CA PRO A 283 3.14 21.66 -34.26
C PRO A 283 2.98 21.45 -35.78
N THR A 284 3.78 22.13 -36.58
CA THR A 284 3.82 22.01 -38.04
C THR A 284 5.08 21.32 -38.58
N SER A 285 6.02 20.87 -37.75
CA SER A 285 7.18 20.14 -38.24
C SER A 285 6.79 18.69 -38.52
N GLU A 286 6.81 18.31 -39.79
CA GLU A 286 6.76 16.91 -40.21
C GLU A 286 7.85 16.12 -39.47
N ARG A 287 7.47 15.07 -38.74
CA ARG A 287 8.42 14.15 -38.11
C ARG A 287 9.32 13.57 -39.18
N ILE A 288 10.61 13.85 -39.10
CA ILE A 288 11.61 13.10 -39.87
C ILE A 288 11.68 11.74 -39.24
N VAL A 289 11.03 10.76 -39.85
CA VAL A 289 11.17 9.34 -39.53
C VAL A 289 12.59 8.94 -39.98
N GLN A 290 13.46 8.65 -39.01
CA GLN A 290 14.72 7.90 -39.25
C GLN A 290 14.55 6.47 -38.76
#